data_cd955da7c0af904ae4a02c97be71ede0
#
_entry.id   cd955da7c0af904ae4a02c97be71ede0
#
_cell.length_a   1.000
_cell.length_b   1.000
_cell.length_c   1.000
_cell.angle_alpha   90.00
_cell.angle_beta   90.00
_cell.angle_gamma   90.00
#
_symmetry.space_group_name_H-M   'P 1'
#
loop_
_entity.id
_entity.type
_entity.pdbx_description
1 polymer ?
#
loop_
_entity_poly.entity_id
_entity_poly.type
_entity_poly.pdbx_seq_one_letter_code
_entity_poly.pdbx_strand_id
1 'polypeptide(L)'
;ANNYYEGVSQQEVEEFYAARMDPNDRTPVSYGLNSKLVKGGDGRLVEQVWKVGGMYSPAIEKIVYWLQKASEVAVGRQKETIDALIAFYKSGDLKQFDKYSILWVGDTASKVDFVNGFIESYGDPLGYRGSWESMVNFRDEDATERTKIICEAAQWFEDHSPVDEQFRKKEVKGVSAKVITAAILGGDCYPATPIGVNLPNADWIRRDHGSKSVTVGNITSAYAEAAKGNGFDEEFIFDSETIELHKKYGSL
;
A
#
# COMPACT_ATOMS: atom_id res chain seq x y z
N ALA A 1 24.51 -4.00 5.44
CA ALA A 1 24.07 -2.98 6.39
C ALA A 1 22.65 -2.58 5.99
N ASN A 2 21.75 -2.62 6.92
CA ASN A 2 20.39 -2.16 6.69
C ASN A 2 20.04 -1.02 7.65
N ASN A 3 19.06 -0.22 7.29
CA ASN A 3 18.59 0.90 8.11
C ASN A 3 17.55 0.48 9.15
N TYR A 4 17.36 -0.80 9.38
CA TYR A 4 16.27 -1.32 10.18
C TYR A 4 16.68 -1.74 11.59
N TYR A 5 17.86 -2.35 11.73
CA TYR A 5 18.34 -2.93 12.99
C TYR A 5 19.83 -2.62 13.22
N GLU A 6 20.20 -2.36 14.47
CA GLU A 6 21.61 -2.14 14.82
C GLU A 6 21.90 -2.70 16.22
N GLY A 7 22.86 -3.64 16.29
CA GLY A 7 23.30 -4.25 17.55
C GLY A 7 22.27 -5.15 18.22
N VAL A 8 21.23 -5.57 17.51
CA VAL A 8 20.14 -6.40 18.04
C VAL A 8 20.08 -7.76 17.33
N SER A 9 19.76 -8.80 18.07
CA SER A 9 19.44 -10.11 17.53
C SER A 9 17.97 -10.21 17.12
N GLN A 10 17.65 -11.19 16.28
CA GLN A 10 16.26 -11.49 15.91
C GLN A 10 15.38 -11.72 17.15
N GLN A 11 15.83 -12.52 18.08
CA GLN A 11 15.11 -12.82 19.31
C GLN A 11 14.78 -11.55 20.12
N GLU A 12 15.76 -10.64 20.26
CA GLU A 12 15.53 -9.37 20.97
C GLU A 12 14.49 -8.48 20.25
N VAL A 13 14.44 -8.50 18.91
CA VAL A 13 13.42 -7.77 18.14
C VAL A 13 12.04 -8.36 18.40
N GLU A 14 11.91 -9.66 18.29
CA GLU A 14 10.64 -10.37 18.50
C GLU A 14 10.11 -10.16 19.92
N GLU A 15 10.94 -10.31 20.94
CA GLU A 15 10.59 -10.05 22.34
C GLU A 15 10.21 -8.59 22.58
N PHE A 16 10.93 -7.65 21.97
CA PHE A 16 10.67 -6.22 22.09
C PHE A 16 9.27 -5.84 21.59
N TYR A 17 8.85 -6.37 20.44
CA TYR A 17 7.53 -6.08 19.89
C TYR A 17 6.44 -6.93 20.55
N ALA A 18 6.70 -8.19 20.87
CA ALA A 18 5.74 -9.02 21.59
C ALA A 18 5.32 -8.40 22.93
N ALA A 19 6.27 -7.79 23.66
CA ALA A 19 5.98 -7.09 24.92
C ALA A 19 5.11 -5.82 24.78
N ARG A 20 4.92 -5.31 23.56
CA ARG A 20 4.11 -4.12 23.25
C ARG A 20 2.74 -4.46 22.66
N MET A 21 2.57 -5.68 22.19
CA MET A 21 1.32 -6.15 21.62
C MET A 21 0.36 -6.57 22.73
N ASP A 22 -0.84 -6.01 22.71
CA ASP A 22 -1.95 -6.50 23.52
C ASP A 22 -2.76 -7.49 22.65
N PRO A 23 -2.84 -8.77 23.02
CA PRO A 23 -3.61 -9.77 22.25
C PRO A 23 -5.12 -9.47 22.23
N ASN A 24 -5.62 -8.60 23.10
CA ASN A 24 -7.00 -8.16 23.13
C ASN A 24 -7.25 -6.87 22.33
N ASP A 25 -6.19 -6.19 21.86
CA ASP A 25 -6.34 -5.02 21.01
C ASP A 25 -6.89 -5.44 19.64
N ARG A 26 -8.06 -4.94 19.29
CA ARG A 26 -8.72 -5.22 18.01
C ARG A 26 -8.30 -4.25 16.89
N THR A 27 -7.53 -3.24 17.24
CA THR A 27 -7.06 -2.17 16.35
C THR A 27 -5.55 -1.89 16.54
N PRO A 28 -4.71 -2.94 16.51
CA PRO A 28 -3.29 -2.79 16.78
C PRO A 28 -2.62 -1.96 15.69
N VAL A 29 -1.72 -1.08 16.10
CA VAL A 29 -0.86 -0.36 15.15
C VAL A 29 0.17 -1.30 14.54
N SER A 30 0.68 -0.97 13.36
CA SER A 30 1.78 -1.69 12.71
C SER A 30 3.11 -1.35 13.40
N TYR A 31 3.37 -1.97 14.56
CA TYR A 31 4.55 -1.69 15.36
C TYR A 31 5.85 -1.76 14.56
N GLY A 32 6.71 -0.75 14.71
CA GLY A 32 8.00 -0.70 14.06
C GLY A 32 8.01 -0.22 12.61
N LEU A 33 6.85 0.06 12.01
CA LEU A 33 6.72 0.38 10.59
C LEU A 33 7.60 1.56 10.15
N ASN A 34 7.73 2.58 11.01
CA ASN A 34 8.46 3.81 10.73
C ASN A 34 9.64 4.05 11.70
N SER A 35 10.38 3.01 12.03
CA SER A 35 11.50 3.15 12.97
C SER A 35 12.66 2.21 12.65
N LYS A 36 13.84 2.54 13.17
CA LYS A 36 15.00 1.66 13.31
C LYS A 36 15.09 1.22 14.76
N LEU A 37 15.30 -0.07 15.02
CA LEU A 37 15.56 -0.57 16.37
C LEU A 37 17.06 -0.68 16.60
N VAL A 38 17.55 -0.04 17.65
CA VAL A 38 18.96 -0.02 18.01
C VAL A 38 19.16 -0.45 19.46
N LYS A 39 20.29 -1.10 19.73
CA LYS A 39 20.72 -1.38 21.10
C LYS A 39 21.70 -0.30 21.55
N GLY A 40 21.32 0.46 22.55
CA GLY A 40 22.16 1.49 23.14
C GLY A 40 23.36 0.91 23.88
N GLY A 41 24.35 1.76 24.18
CA GLY A 41 25.54 1.36 24.94
C GLY A 41 25.24 0.86 26.37
N ASP A 42 24.06 1.16 26.89
CA ASP A 42 23.52 0.66 28.16
C ASP A 42 22.76 -0.67 28.02
N GLY A 43 22.75 -1.25 26.82
CA GLY A 43 22.07 -2.50 26.50
C GLY A 43 20.56 -2.38 26.29
N ARG A 44 19.98 -1.19 26.41
CA ARG A 44 18.55 -0.97 26.19
C ARG A 44 18.22 -0.91 24.70
N LEU A 45 17.07 -1.45 24.32
CA LEU A 45 16.53 -1.35 22.97
C LEU A 45 15.72 -0.06 22.84
N VAL A 46 16.02 0.72 21.79
CA VAL A 46 15.40 2.02 21.53
C VAL A 46 14.97 2.09 20.06
N GLU A 47 13.77 2.57 19.81
CA GLU A 47 13.32 2.91 18.45
C GLU A 47 13.76 4.33 18.08
N GLN A 48 14.50 4.42 16.99
CA GLN A 48 14.78 5.70 16.32
C GLN A 48 13.68 5.94 15.28
N VAL A 49 12.66 6.68 15.69
CA VAL A 49 11.47 6.91 14.85
C VAL A 49 11.78 7.84 13.69
N TRP A 50 11.28 7.49 12.51
CA TRP A 50 11.39 8.27 11.29
C TRP A 50 10.29 9.33 11.25
N LYS A 51 10.66 10.54 11.63
CA LYS A 51 9.75 11.68 11.78
C LYS A 51 10.50 13.01 11.74
N VAL A 52 9.78 14.11 11.72
CA VAL A 52 10.37 15.44 11.94
C VAL A 52 11.08 15.49 13.31
N GLY A 53 12.32 15.94 13.32
CA GLY A 53 13.18 15.95 14.52
C GLY A 53 13.75 14.57 14.91
N GLY A 54 13.47 13.52 14.14
CA GLY A 54 14.00 12.18 14.32
C GLY A 54 14.97 11.78 13.20
N MET A 55 15.13 10.45 13.01
CA MET A 55 15.92 9.92 11.91
C MET A 55 15.28 10.35 10.58
N TYR A 56 16.08 10.73 9.59
CA TYR A 56 15.67 11.27 8.28
C TYR A 56 14.91 12.61 8.32
N SER A 57 14.94 13.38 9.44
CA SER A 57 14.24 14.64 9.58
C SER A 57 14.38 15.60 8.38
N PRO A 58 15.58 15.85 7.83
CA PRO A 58 15.72 16.78 6.70
C PRO A 58 14.92 16.40 5.45
N ALA A 59 14.78 15.09 5.19
CA ALA A 59 13.97 14.60 4.07
C ALA A 59 12.46 14.68 4.40
N ILE A 60 12.09 14.25 5.61
CA ILE A 60 10.70 14.25 6.07
C ILE A 60 10.15 15.68 6.18
N GLU A 61 10.95 16.66 6.60
CA GLU A 61 10.56 18.08 6.62
C GLU A 61 10.20 18.60 5.22
N LYS A 62 10.92 18.16 4.18
CA LYS A 62 10.56 18.48 2.79
C LYS A 62 9.26 17.82 2.36
N ILE A 63 9.03 16.56 2.75
CA ILE A 63 7.75 15.89 2.52
C ILE A 63 6.61 16.68 3.18
N VAL A 64 6.76 17.04 4.44
CA VAL A 64 5.77 17.84 5.19
C VAL A 64 5.53 19.20 4.53
N TYR A 65 6.59 19.87 4.08
CA TYR A 65 6.45 21.15 3.36
C TYR A 65 5.57 21.02 2.13
N TRP A 66 5.82 20.02 1.28
CA TRP A 66 5.03 19.84 0.06
C TRP A 66 3.62 19.33 0.34
N LEU A 67 3.43 18.49 1.35
CA LEU A 67 2.10 18.09 1.80
C LEU A 67 1.28 19.28 2.32
N GLN A 68 1.92 20.24 3.02
CA GLN A 68 1.26 21.48 3.44
C GLN A 68 0.80 22.30 2.23
N LYS A 69 1.64 22.40 1.18
CA LYS A 69 1.25 23.08 -0.07
C LYS A 69 0.09 22.36 -0.77
N ALA A 70 0.08 21.06 -0.77
CA ALA A 70 -1.04 20.28 -1.29
C ALA A 70 -2.32 20.48 -0.46
N SER A 71 -2.21 20.54 0.87
CA SER A 71 -3.35 20.80 1.77
C SER A 71 -3.98 22.20 1.58
N GLU A 72 -3.19 23.20 1.13
CA GLU A 72 -3.69 24.57 0.84
C GLU A 72 -4.71 24.58 -0.31
N VAL A 73 -4.61 23.62 -1.26
CA VAL A 73 -5.48 23.54 -2.45
C VAL A 73 -6.46 22.36 -2.42
N ALA A 74 -6.22 21.38 -1.56
CA ALA A 74 -7.12 20.25 -1.37
C ALA A 74 -8.40 20.67 -0.63
N VAL A 75 -9.50 19.94 -0.91
CA VAL A 75 -10.80 20.19 -0.30
C VAL A 75 -11.41 18.92 0.27
N GLY A 76 -12.35 19.06 1.19
CA GLY A 76 -13.12 17.94 1.74
C GLY A 76 -12.25 16.83 2.33
N ARG A 77 -12.60 15.58 2.02
CA ARG A 77 -11.93 14.39 2.54
C ARG A 77 -10.46 14.32 2.18
N GLN A 78 -10.07 14.74 0.98
CA GLN A 78 -8.68 14.75 0.56
C GLN A 78 -7.82 15.67 1.44
N LYS A 79 -8.35 16.85 1.79
CA LYS A 79 -7.65 17.76 2.71
C LYS A 79 -7.45 17.12 4.08
N GLU A 80 -8.49 16.50 4.65
CA GLU A 80 -8.42 15.80 5.93
C GLU A 80 -7.38 14.67 5.89
N THR A 81 -7.31 13.94 4.78
CA THR A 81 -6.35 12.86 4.54
C THR A 81 -4.91 13.39 4.55
N ILE A 82 -4.65 14.48 3.82
CA ILE A 82 -3.32 15.12 3.78
C ILE A 82 -2.93 15.64 5.17
N ASP A 83 -3.84 16.31 5.87
CA ASP A 83 -3.58 16.83 7.20
C ASP A 83 -3.26 15.72 8.22
N ALA A 84 -3.92 14.57 8.13
CA ALA A 84 -3.61 13.41 8.97
C ALA A 84 -2.22 12.82 8.65
N LEU A 85 -1.84 12.77 7.38
CA LEU A 85 -0.50 12.34 6.96
C LEU A 85 0.59 13.30 7.46
N ILE A 86 0.34 14.60 7.39
CA ILE A 86 1.24 15.62 7.97
C ILE A 86 1.40 15.41 9.48
N ALA A 87 0.32 15.12 10.19
CA ALA A 87 0.35 14.84 11.63
C ALA A 87 1.19 13.60 11.94
N PHE A 88 1.06 12.54 11.11
CA PHE A 88 1.90 11.34 11.21
C PHE A 88 3.39 11.68 11.05
N TYR A 89 3.79 12.35 9.98
CA TYR A 89 5.20 12.68 9.75
C TYR A 89 5.80 13.59 10.84
N LYS A 90 5.00 14.46 11.45
CA LYS A 90 5.44 15.32 12.55
C LYS A 90 5.58 14.56 13.86
N SER A 91 4.65 13.68 14.19
CA SER A 91 4.63 12.97 15.47
C SER A 91 5.40 11.66 15.45
N GLY A 92 5.39 10.96 14.31
CA GLY A 92 5.82 9.55 14.19
C GLY A 92 4.84 8.56 14.82
N ASP A 93 3.66 9.01 15.21
CA ASP A 93 2.63 8.20 15.88
C ASP A 93 1.87 7.35 14.84
N LEU A 94 1.96 6.04 14.95
CA LEU A 94 1.31 5.08 14.05
C LEU A 94 -0.22 5.16 14.09
N LYS A 95 -0.82 5.63 15.18
CA LYS A 95 -2.26 5.89 15.22
C LYS A 95 -2.67 7.04 14.28
N GLN A 96 -1.78 8.01 14.04
CA GLN A 96 -2.02 9.03 13.01
C GLN A 96 -1.91 8.43 11.60
N PHE A 97 -1.05 7.44 11.40
CA PHE A 97 -0.97 6.72 10.14
C PHE A 97 -2.21 5.87 9.88
N ASP A 98 -2.74 5.21 10.90
CA ASP A 98 -4.03 4.51 10.81
C ASP A 98 -5.17 5.47 10.46
N LYS A 99 -5.21 6.65 11.11
CA LYS A 99 -6.18 7.70 10.79
C LYS A 99 -6.08 8.18 9.35
N TYR A 100 -4.85 8.41 8.86
CA TYR A 100 -4.60 8.72 7.45
C TYR A 100 -5.15 7.63 6.55
N SER A 101 -4.85 6.36 6.84
CA SER A 101 -5.27 5.23 6.04
C SER A 101 -6.79 5.09 5.96
N ILE A 102 -7.51 5.29 7.07
CA ILE A 102 -8.97 5.26 7.13
C ILE A 102 -9.57 6.40 6.29
N LEU A 103 -9.04 7.61 6.42
CA LEU A 103 -9.49 8.77 5.65
C LEU A 103 -9.23 8.57 4.16
N TRP A 104 -8.05 8.04 3.81
CA TRP A 104 -7.66 7.75 2.44
C TRP A 104 -8.57 6.70 1.79
N VAL A 105 -8.87 5.59 2.48
CA VAL A 105 -9.82 4.58 1.99
C VAL A 105 -11.19 5.20 1.72
N GLY A 106 -11.65 6.08 2.60
CA GLY A 106 -12.95 6.77 2.47
C GLY A 106 -13.01 7.85 1.38
N ASP A 107 -11.86 8.28 0.83
CA ASP A 107 -11.83 9.24 -0.28
C ASP A 107 -11.98 8.52 -1.63
N THR A 108 -13.22 8.35 -2.07
CA THR A 108 -13.55 7.71 -3.34
C THR A 108 -13.84 8.70 -4.46
N ALA A 109 -13.94 9.99 -4.17
CA ALA A 109 -14.37 11.03 -5.10
C ALA A 109 -13.23 11.77 -5.80
N SER A 110 -12.07 11.87 -5.16
CA SER A 110 -10.93 12.62 -5.68
C SER A 110 -10.43 12.06 -7.02
N LYS A 111 -10.24 12.95 -8.00
CA LYS A 111 -9.71 12.60 -9.33
C LYS A 111 -8.19 12.44 -9.32
N VAL A 112 -7.51 13.26 -8.54
CA VAL A 112 -6.09 13.12 -8.22
C VAL A 112 -6.00 12.43 -6.88
N ASP A 113 -5.28 11.33 -6.80
CA ASP A 113 -5.08 10.58 -5.56
C ASP A 113 -3.58 10.33 -5.36
N PHE A 114 -3.22 9.86 -4.18
CA PHE A 114 -1.82 9.61 -3.85
C PHE A 114 -1.68 8.49 -2.84
N VAL A 115 -0.53 7.82 -2.90
CA VAL A 115 -0.01 6.94 -1.85
C VAL A 115 1.26 7.59 -1.34
N ASN A 116 1.47 7.66 -0.04
CA ASN A 116 2.68 8.20 0.53
C ASN A 116 2.86 7.72 1.97
N GLY A 117 3.99 7.13 2.29
CA GLY A 117 4.29 6.66 3.63
C GLY A 117 5.38 5.61 3.71
N PHE A 118 5.60 5.10 4.90
CA PHE A 118 6.35 3.88 5.15
C PHE A 118 5.32 2.74 5.15
N ILE A 119 5.28 1.93 4.10
CA ILE A 119 4.11 1.07 3.82
C ILE A 119 4.49 -0.39 3.70
N GLU A 120 5.35 -0.73 2.73
CA GLU A 120 5.63 -2.12 2.40
C GLU A 120 6.81 -2.68 3.20
N SER A 121 6.62 -3.83 3.82
CA SER A 121 7.61 -4.43 4.71
C SER A 121 8.41 -5.59 4.07
N TYR A 122 8.32 -5.78 2.76
CA TYR A 122 9.04 -6.84 2.06
C TYR A 122 10.58 -6.76 2.19
N GLY A 123 11.11 -5.56 2.39
CA GLY A 123 12.55 -5.32 2.62
C GLY A 123 13.05 -5.72 4.00
N ASP A 124 12.15 -6.03 4.93
CA ASP A 124 12.47 -6.48 6.28
C ASP A 124 12.18 -7.98 6.45
N PRO A 125 13.19 -8.85 6.66
CA PRO A 125 12.96 -10.27 6.88
C PRO A 125 12.05 -10.59 8.08
N LEU A 126 11.92 -9.66 9.04
CA LEU A 126 11.06 -9.79 10.20
C LEU A 126 9.68 -9.15 10.02
N GLY A 127 9.46 -8.42 8.92
CA GLY A 127 8.18 -7.86 8.52
C GLY A 127 7.68 -6.66 9.34
N TYR A 128 8.54 -6.03 10.16
CA TYR A 128 8.12 -4.87 10.97
C TYR A 128 8.32 -3.53 10.27
N ARG A 129 9.36 -3.39 9.43
CA ARG A 129 9.82 -2.09 8.90
C ARG A 129 9.23 -1.81 7.54
N GLY A 130 8.59 -0.67 7.41
CA GLY A 130 8.08 -0.20 6.12
C GLY A 130 9.14 0.53 5.30
N SER A 131 9.25 0.19 4.02
CA SER A 131 9.95 1.02 3.05
C SER A 131 9.10 2.24 2.73
N TRP A 132 9.77 3.37 2.47
CA TRP A 132 9.06 4.57 2.05
C TRP A 132 8.72 4.50 0.56
N GLU A 133 7.47 4.78 0.25
CA GLU A 133 6.98 4.86 -1.12
C GLU A 133 6.04 6.03 -1.33
N SER A 134 5.96 6.48 -2.56
CA SER A 134 5.05 7.53 -2.98
C SER A 134 4.61 7.34 -4.43
N MET A 135 3.33 7.55 -4.66
CA MET A 135 2.74 7.60 -5.99
C MET A 135 1.70 8.71 -6.03
N VAL A 136 1.75 9.54 -7.07
CA VAL A 136 0.67 10.48 -7.40
C VAL A 136 0.04 10.01 -8.70
N ASN A 137 -1.28 9.96 -8.74
CA ASN A 137 -2.02 9.38 -9.83
C ASN A 137 -3.29 10.14 -10.18
N PHE A 138 -3.77 9.92 -11.39
CA PHE A 138 -5.05 10.41 -11.89
C PHE A 138 -5.97 9.23 -12.17
N ARG A 139 -7.23 9.34 -11.77
CA ARG A 139 -8.22 8.32 -12.08
C ARG A 139 -8.53 8.31 -13.57
N ASP A 140 -8.44 7.15 -14.20
CA ASP A 140 -8.97 6.88 -15.52
C ASP A 140 -10.49 6.60 -15.37
N GLU A 141 -11.31 7.57 -15.75
CA GLU A 141 -12.77 7.49 -15.55
C GLU A 141 -13.39 6.37 -16.39
N ASP A 142 -12.99 6.25 -17.66
CA ASP A 142 -13.55 5.27 -18.58
C ASP A 142 -13.17 3.85 -18.20
N ALA A 143 -11.91 3.62 -17.86
CA ALA A 143 -11.45 2.32 -17.39
C ALA A 143 -12.03 1.97 -16.01
N THR A 144 -12.18 2.95 -15.13
CA THR A 144 -12.81 2.76 -13.81
C THR A 144 -14.27 2.37 -13.94
N GLU A 145 -15.03 2.97 -14.86
CA GLU A 145 -16.45 2.61 -15.07
C GLU A 145 -16.59 1.19 -15.62
N ARG A 146 -15.69 0.75 -16.52
CA ARG A 146 -15.65 -0.66 -16.95
C ARG A 146 -15.39 -1.62 -15.79
N THR A 147 -14.48 -1.28 -14.89
CA THR A 147 -14.12 -2.10 -13.73
C THR A 147 -15.26 -2.17 -12.70
N LYS A 148 -16.12 -1.16 -12.64
CA LYS A 148 -17.27 -1.12 -11.74
C LYS A 148 -18.21 -2.33 -11.91
N ILE A 149 -18.41 -2.78 -13.13
CA ILE A 149 -19.23 -3.97 -13.44
C ILE A 149 -18.70 -5.20 -12.69
N ILE A 150 -17.38 -5.37 -12.65
CA ILE A 150 -16.74 -6.48 -11.93
C ILE A 150 -16.89 -6.30 -10.42
N CYS A 151 -16.76 -5.08 -9.91
CA CYS A 151 -16.93 -4.79 -8.49
C CYS A 151 -18.37 -5.05 -8.02
N GLU A 152 -19.36 -4.71 -8.84
CA GLU A 152 -20.78 -4.97 -8.56
C GLU A 152 -21.09 -6.47 -8.55
N ALA A 153 -20.35 -7.27 -9.29
CA ALA A 153 -20.45 -8.72 -9.30
C ALA A 153 -19.60 -9.43 -8.22
N ALA A 154 -18.94 -8.69 -7.33
CA ALA A 154 -17.97 -9.26 -6.38
C ALA A 154 -18.57 -10.35 -5.48
N GLN A 155 -19.82 -10.22 -5.03
CA GLN A 155 -20.51 -11.26 -4.26
C GLN A 155 -20.72 -12.51 -5.10
N TRP A 156 -21.09 -12.35 -6.37
CA TRP A 156 -21.25 -13.49 -7.29
C TRP A 156 -19.94 -14.27 -7.45
N PHE A 157 -18.80 -13.58 -7.61
CA PHE A 157 -17.49 -14.22 -7.71
C PHE A 157 -17.11 -14.95 -6.41
N GLU A 158 -17.42 -14.38 -5.23
CA GLU A 158 -17.18 -15.04 -3.95
C GLU A 158 -17.99 -16.33 -3.83
N ASP A 159 -19.30 -16.27 -4.16
CA ASP A 159 -20.23 -17.39 -4.04
C ASP A 159 -19.90 -18.54 -5.02
N HIS A 160 -19.28 -18.22 -6.17
CA HIS A 160 -18.91 -19.20 -7.21
C HIS A 160 -17.41 -19.50 -7.21
N SER A 161 -16.66 -19.00 -6.24
CA SER A 161 -15.23 -19.30 -6.14
C SER A 161 -15.01 -20.80 -5.82
N PRO A 162 -13.86 -21.39 -6.27
CA PRO A 162 -13.52 -22.79 -5.98
C PRO A 162 -12.99 -22.96 -4.54
N VAL A 163 -13.49 -22.19 -3.61
CA VAL A 163 -13.15 -22.22 -2.18
C VAL A 163 -14.25 -22.93 -1.42
N ASP A 164 -13.91 -23.75 -0.43
CA ASP A 164 -14.87 -24.43 0.42
C ASP A 164 -15.82 -23.41 1.08
N GLU A 165 -17.11 -23.76 1.16
CA GLU A 165 -18.19 -22.89 1.61
C GLU A 165 -17.92 -22.26 3.00
N GLN A 166 -17.25 -23.00 3.90
CA GLN A 166 -16.90 -22.53 5.24
C GLN A 166 -15.93 -21.34 5.24
N PHE A 167 -15.18 -21.13 4.15
CA PHE A 167 -14.22 -20.04 3.99
C PHE A 167 -14.74 -18.89 3.14
N ARG A 168 -15.93 -19.04 2.53
CA ARG A 168 -16.55 -17.98 1.71
C ARG A 168 -17.10 -16.87 2.60
N LYS A 169 -16.93 -15.63 2.15
CA LYS A 169 -17.49 -14.46 2.83
C LYS A 169 -18.99 -14.40 2.60
N LYS A 170 -19.76 -14.36 3.67
CA LYS A 170 -21.22 -14.21 3.59
C LYS A 170 -21.65 -12.86 2.97
N GLU A 171 -20.81 -11.84 3.13
CA GLU A 171 -21.01 -10.50 2.59
C GLU A 171 -19.66 -9.94 2.14
N VAL A 172 -19.53 -9.67 0.84
CA VAL A 172 -18.38 -8.99 0.28
C VAL A 172 -18.61 -7.49 0.43
N LYS A 173 -17.92 -6.88 1.39
CA LYS A 173 -17.89 -5.42 1.53
C LYS A 173 -17.00 -4.81 0.47
N GLY A 174 -17.56 -3.82 -0.22
CA GLY A 174 -17.03 -3.27 -1.46
C GLY A 174 -15.54 -2.96 -1.46
N VAL A 175 -14.85 -3.66 -2.32
CA VAL A 175 -13.55 -3.26 -2.81
C VAL A 175 -13.79 -2.11 -3.80
N SER A 176 -13.28 -0.92 -3.53
CA SER A 176 -13.26 0.11 -4.57
C SER A 176 -12.11 -0.19 -5.53
N ALA A 177 -12.41 -0.79 -6.67
CA ALA A 177 -11.42 -0.94 -7.73
C ALA A 177 -11.41 0.29 -8.63
N LYS A 178 -10.22 0.83 -8.86
CA LYS A 178 -10.00 1.98 -9.74
C LYS A 178 -8.87 1.66 -10.71
N VAL A 179 -9.00 2.12 -11.93
CA VAL A 179 -7.89 2.19 -12.87
C VAL A 179 -7.33 3.60 -12.82
N ILE A 180 -6.02 3.72 -12.70
CA ILE A 180 -5.35 5.01 -12.58
C ILE A 180 -4.20 5.12 -13.58
N THR A 181 -3.83 6.37 -13.87
CA THR A 181 -2.59 6.71 -14.55
C THR A 181 -1.61 7.26 -13.51
N ALA A 182 -0.51 6.55 -13.25
CA ALA A 182 0.55 7.05 -12.41
C ALA A 182 1.26 8.21 -13.10
N ALA A 183 1.37 9.34 -12.40
CA ALA A 183 2.05 10.54 -12.88
C ALA A 183 3.45 10.68 -12.30
N ILE A 184 3.62 10.37 -11.01
CA ILE A 184 4.88 10.50 -10.28
C ILE A 184 5.03 9.29 -9.37
N LEU A 185 6.22 8.73 -9.36
CA LEU A 185 6.62 7.60 -8.53
C LEU A 185 7.86 7.97 -7.72
N GLY A 186 7.96 7.47 -6.49
CA GLY A 186 9.10 7.72 -5.62
C GLY A 186 9.28 6.61 -4.59
N GLY A 187 10.46 6.53 -3.99
CA GLY A 187 10.82 5.48 -3.06
C GLY A 187 10.74 4.10 -3.71
N ASP A 188 10.18 3.12 -3.02
CA ASP A 188 10.06 1.73 -3.51
C ASP A 188 9.17 1.57 -4.75
N CYS A 189 8.34 2.57 -5.08
CA CYS A 189 7.62 2.58 -6.35
C CYS A 189 8.51 2.86 -7.58
N TYR A 190 9.81 3.13 -7.39
CA TYR A 190 10.77 3.38 -8.45
C TYR A 190 12.15 2.80 -8.10
N PRO A 191 12.81 2.05 -9.01
CA PRO A 191 12.42 1.72 -10.40
C PRO A 191 11.49 0.50 -10.52
N ALA A 192 11.24 -0.23 -9.43
CA ALA A 192 10.34 -1.40 -9.41
C ALA A 192 8.89 -0.94 -9.30
N THR A 193 8.33 -0.46 -10.42
CA THR A 193 6.99 0.11 -10.43
C THR A 193 5.91 -0.96 -10.23
N PRO A 194 4.98 -0.78 -9.27
CA PRO A 194 3.86 -1.70 -9.10
C PRO A 194 2.88 -1.61 -10.28
N ILE A 195 2.32 -2.73 -10.68
CA ILE A 195 1.22 -2.81 -11.65
C ILE A 195 -0.14 -2.53 -11.00
N GLY A 196 -0.18 -2.61 -9.68
CA GLY A 196 -1.35 -2.30 -8.86
C GLY A 196 -1.02 -2.29 -7.39
N VAL A 197 -1.90 -1.70 -6.61
CA VAL A 197 -1.79 -1.66 -5.14
C VAL A 197 -3.13 -2.01 -4.50
N ASN A 198 -3.08 -2.63 -3.33
CA ASN A 198 -4.25 -2.93 -2.52
C ASN A 198 -3.97 -2.55 -1.05
N LEU A 199 -4.32 -1.34 -0.68
CA LEU A 199 -3.99 -0.72 0.59
C LEU A 199 -5.24 -0.31 1.40
N PRO A 200 -5.10 -0.16 2.71
CA PRO A 200 -3.93 -0.30 3.57
C PRO A 200 -3.59 -1.77 3.87
N ASN A 201 -2.39 -2.01 4.41
CA ASN A 201 -1.94 -3.34 4.83
C ASN A 201 -2.47 -3.76 6.21
N ALA A 202 -2.92 -2.82 7.03
CA ALA A 202 -3.46 -3.10 8.36
C ALA A 202 -4.80 -3.88 8.27
N ASP A 203 -4.80 -5.14 8.70
CA ASP A 203 -5.95 -6.05 8.57
C ASP A 203 -7.23 -5.53 9.22
N TRP A 204 -7.11 -4.91 10.39
CA TRP A 204 -8.28 -4.37 11.08
C TRP A 204 -8.91 -3.19 10.33
N ILE A 205 -8.10 -2.35 9.65
CA ILE A 205 -8.62 -1.26 8.82
C ILE A 205 -9.35 -1.85 7.61
N ARG A 206 -8.77 -2.87 6.98
CA ARG A 206 -9.41 -3.57 5.85
C ARG A 206 -10.73 -4.21 6.25
N ARG A 207 -10.78 -4.82 7.43
CA ARG A 207 -11.99 -5.44 7.98
C ARG A 207 -13.10 -4.41 8.27
N ASP A 208 -12.75 -3.29 8.90
CA ASP A 208 -13.74 -2.38 9.48
C ASP A 208 -14.06 -1.19 8.54
N HIS A 209 -13.10 -0.78 7.70
CA HIS A 209 -13.20 0.39 6.82
C HIS A 209 -13.04 0.07 5.33
N GLY A 210 -12.57 -1.13 4.99
CA GLY A 210 -12.34 -1.55 3.61
C GLY A 210 -10.93 -1.26 3.10
N SER A 211 -10.75 -1.37 1.79
CA SER A 211 -9.49 -1.14 1.10
C SER A 211 -9.70 -0.48 -0.26
N LYS A 212 -8.67 0.19 -0.78
CA LYS A 212 -8.61 0.60 -2.18
C LYS A 212 -7.77 -0.39 -2.97
N SER A 213 -8.36 -1.00 -4.01
CA SER A 213 -7.63 -1.71 -5.07
C SER A 213 -7.46 -0.77 -6.25
N VAL A 214 -6.23 -0.62 -6.70
CA VAL A 214 -5.88 0.29 -7.77
C VAL A 214 -5.04 -0.45 -8.80
N THR A 215 -5.44 -0.42 -10.06
CA THR A 215 -4.64 -0.92 -11.18
C THR A 215 -3.95 0.26 -11.86
N VAL A 216 -2.63 0.15 -12.03
CA VAL A 216 -1.82 1.21 -12.65
C VAL A 216 -1.80 1.00 -14.17
N GLY A 217 -2.84 1.50 -14.85
CA GLY A 217 -3.13 1.18 -16.24
C GLY A 217 -2.01 1.54 -17.21
N ASN A 218 -1.39 2.70 -17.08
CA ASN A 218 -0.27 3.09 -17.94
C ASN A 218 0.98 2.23 -17.77
N ILE A 219 1.24 1.73 -16.57
CA ILE A 219 2.36 0.80 -16.32
C ILE A 219 2.05 -0.56 -16.88
N THR A 220 0.85 -1.08 -16.61
CA THR A 220 0.36 -2.34 -17.16
C THR A 220 0.41 -2.35 -18.68
N SER A 221 -0.06 -1.26 -19.32
CA SER A 221 -0.01 -1.11 -20.77
C SER A 221 1.43 -1.06 -21.31
N ALA A 222 2.34 -0.40 -20.60
CA ALA A 222 3.75 -0.35 -20.99
C ALA A 222 4.41 -1.73 -20.94
N TYR A 223 4.12 -2.53 -19.92
CA TYR A 223 4.60 -3.91 -19.84
C TYR A 223 4.01 -4.79 -20.95
N ALA A 224 2.71 -4.68 -21.22
CA ALA A 224 2.07 -5.40 -22.30
C ALA A 224 2.67 -5.05 -23.67
N GLU A 225 2.96 -3.76 -23.92
CA GLU A 225 3.59 -3.33 -25.15
C GLU A 225 5.03 -3.85 -25.28
N ALA A 226 5.80 -3.81 -24.19
CA ALA A 226 7.17 -4.32 -24.15
C ALA A 226 7.24 -5.84 -24.33
N ALA A 227 6.19 -6.57 -23.94
CA ALA A 227 6.09 -8.03 -24.07
C ALA A 227 5.68 -8.46 -25.47
N LYS A 228 5.12 -7.59 -26.31
CA LYS A 228 4.69 -7.92 -27.67
C LYS A 228 5.84 -8.50 -28.50
N GLY A 229 5.64 -9.71 -29.00
CA GLY A 229 6.60 -10.37 -29.88
C GLY A 229 7.90 -10.84 -29.21
N ASN A 230 7.94 -10.89 -27.88
CA ASN A 230 9.10 -11.43 -27.16
C ASN A 230 9.18 -12.97 -27.20
N GLY A 231 8.17 -13.64 -27.77
CA GLY A 231 8.12 -15.09 -27.91
C GLY A 231 7.77 -15.85 -26.62
N PHE A 232 7.38 -15.13 -25.56
CA PHE A 232 7.08 -15.77 -24.27
C PHE A 232 5.94 -16.77 -24.37
N ASP A 233 4.84 -16.40 -25.03
CA ASP A 233 3.68 -17.29 -25.17
C ASP A 233 4.07 -18.55 -25.96
N GLU A 234 4.81 -18.39 -27.04
CA GLU A 234 5.28 -19.49 -27.88
C GLU A 234 6.30 -20.39 -27.17
N GLU A 235 7.05 -19.87 -26.22
CA GLU A 235 8.03 -20.62 -25.44
C GLU A 235 7.40 -21.43 -24.29
N PHE A 236 6.39 -20.85 -23.61
CA PHE A 236 5.83 -21.43 -22.38
C PHE A 236 4.42 -22.01 -22.53
N ILE A 237 3.66 -21.67 -23.57
CA ILE A 237 2.35 -22.25 -23.85
C ILE A 237 2.50 -23.36 -24.88
N PHE A 238 2.08 -24.57 -24.50
CA PHE A 238 2.32 -25.78 -25.27
C PHE A 238 1.49 -25.89 -26.57
N ASP A 239 0.27 -25.38 -26.57
CA ASP A 239 -0.62 -25.52 -27.72
C ASP A 239 -1.04 -24.18 -28.33
N SER A 240 -1.18 -24.17 -29.65
CA SER A 240 -1.48 -22.98 -30.43
C SER A 240 -2.90 -22.44 -30.19
N GLU A 241 -3.86 -23.31 -29.84
CA GLU A 241 -5.23 -22.88 -29.56
C GLU A 241 -5.27 -22.04 -28.28
N THR A 242 -4.56 -22.44 -27.24
CA THR A 242 -4.42 -21.67 -26.00
C THR A 242 -3.71 -20.35 -26.26
N ILE A 243 -2.67 -20.30 -27.13
CA ILE A 243 -2.01 -19.04 -27.53
C ILE A 243 -3.02 -18.09 -28.20
N GLU A 244 -3.81 -18.59 -29.13
CA GLU A 244 -4.82 -17.77 -29.83
C GLU A 244 -5.92 -17.28 -28.88
N LEU A 245 -6.37 -18.12 -27.93
CA LEU A 245 -7.30 -17.71 -26.89
C LEU A 245 -6.70 -16.64 -25.97
N HIS A 246 -5.43 -16.80 -25.58
CA HIS A 246 -4.71 -15.82 -24.77
C HIS A 246 -4.59 -14.47 -25.53
N LYS A 247 -4.19 -14.49 -26.81
CA LYS A 247 -4.13 -13.28 -27.64
C LYS A 247 -5.49 -12.60 -27.83
N LYS A 248 -6.57 -13.38 -27.86
CA LYS A 248 -7.93 -12.86 -28.09
C LYS A 248 -8.60 -12.33 -26.82
N TYR A 249 -8.41 -12.98 -25.70
CA TYR A 249 -9.14 -12.72 -24.46
C TYR A 249 -8.24 -12.32 -23.29
N GLY A 250 -6.95 -12.59 -23.35
CA GLY A 250 -5.96 -12.14 -22.39
C GLY A 250 -5.72 -10.65 -22.60
N SER A 251 -6.62 -9.83 -22.07
CA SER A 251 -6.40 -8.40 -21.99
C SER A 251 -6.06 -8.02 -20.57
N LEU A 252 -5.18 -7.12 -20.46
CA LEU A 252 -4.91 -6.38 -19.23
C LEU A 252 -5.94 -5.29 -19.03
#